data_8251d0f4f31a0fc221eb40725a965154
#
_entry.id   8251d0f4f31a0fc221eb40725a965154
#
_cell.length_a   1.000
_cell.length_b   1.000
_cell.length_c   1.000
_cell.angle_alpha   90.00
_cell.angle_beta   90.00
_cell.angle_gamma   90.00
#
_symmetry.space_group_name_H-M   'P 1'
#
loop_
_entity.id
_entity.type
_entity.pdbx_description
1 polymer ?
#
loop_
_entity_poly.entity_id
_entity_poly.type
_entity_poly.pdbx_seq_one_letter_code
_entity_poly.pdbx_strand_id
1 'polypeptide(L)'
;QPGAKYYEWERKGVPVRIEVGPKDLEKGSLCVVRRFVIEKEGESEQDLRKRKKQFLPRAEAIAGMPARLDALQQELRERALAMREKKTRIIDNLADFESFFKGEGGGFAWVHWAGTHEDEDTMAKRYETSIRCIPFEDQIPAAARGAGTCILTGQPSAQRVLMAKAY
;
A
#
# COMPACT_ATOMS: atom_id res chain seq x y z
N GLN A 1 22.78 -15.15 18.46
CA GLN A 1 23.48 -13.95 17.94
C GLN A 1 22.48 -12.78 17.83
N PRO A 2 22.90 -11.54 18.14
CA PRO A 2 21.98 -10.38 18.14
C PRO A 2 21.25 -10.18 16.80
N GLY A 3 21.92 -10.38 15.67
CA GLY A 3 21.33 -10.19 14.34
C GLY A 3 20.16 -11.13 14.03
N ALA A 4 20.26 -12.40 14.40
CA ALA A 4 19.18 -13.37 14.21
C ALA A 4 17.94 -12.99 15.02
N LYS A 5 18.13 -12.52 16.26
CA LYS A 5 17.07 -12.05 17.13
C LYS A 5 16.39 -10.80 16.56
N TYR A 6 17.14 -9.86 16.00
CA TYR A 6 16.59 -8.67 15.36
C TYR A 6 15.72 -9.01 14.15
N TYR A 7 16.24 -9.88 13.27
CA TYR A 7 15.52 -10.35 12.09
C TYR A 7 14.22 -11.09 12.43
N GLU A 8 14.24 -11.93 13.47
CA GLU A 8 13.04 -12.63 13.94
C GLU A 8 11.91 -11.66 14.30
N TRP A 9 12.21 -10.62 15.09
CA TRP A 9 11.20 -9.65 15.52
C TRP A 9 10.77 -8.70 14.40
N GLU A 10 11.68 -8.32 13.51
CA GLU A 10 11.35 -7.54 12.31
C GLU A 10 10.38 -8.33 11.41
N ARG A 11 10.59 -9.63 11.23
CA ARG A 11 9.70 -10.51 10.48
C ARG A 11 8.33 -10.68 11.13
N LYS A 12 8.27 -10.72 12.46
CA LYS A 12 7.00 -10.74 13.22
C LYS A 12 6.26 -9.40 13.21
N GLY A 13 6.82 -8.38 12.61
CA GLY A 13 6.16 -7.08 12.43
C GLY A 13 6.33 -6.11 13.59
N VAL A 14 7.25 -6.35 14.53
CA VAL A 14 7.51 -5.41 15.64
C VAL A 14 7.93 -4.06 15.07
N PRO A 15 7.18 -2.97 15.35
CA PRO A 15 7.37 -1.68 14.67
C PRO A 15 8.63 -0.94 15.12
N VAL A 16 8.98 -1.04 16.39
CA VAL A 16 10.11 -0.34 17.01
C VAL A 16 10.85 -1.30 17.93
N ARG A 17 12.16 -1.30 17.82
CA ARG A 17 13.08 -2.02 18.71
C ARG A 17 13.87 -1.04 19.55
N ILE A 18 14.01 -1.32 20.83
CA ILE A 18 14.89 -0.57 21.75
C ILE A 18 16.12 -1.43 22.02
N GLU A 19 17.28 -0.88 21.75
CA GLU A 19 18.58 -1.47 22.06
C GLU A 19 19.17 -0.73 23.25
N VAL A 20 19.67 -1.47 24.24
CA VAL A 20 20.30 -0.92 25.45
C VAL A 20 21.60 -1.66 25.71
N GLY A 21 22.70 -0.93 25.71
CA GLY A 21 24.02 -1.44 26.04
C GLY A 21 24.64 -0.70 27.24
N PRO A 22 25.81 -1.14 27.73
CA PRO A 22 26.50 -0.47 28.87
C PRO A 22 26.72 1.03 28.61
N LYS A 23 27.14 1.39 27.39
CA LYS A 23 27.37 2.80 27.02
C LYS A 23 26.09 3.64 27.01
N ASP A 24 24.94 3.02 26.69
CA ASP A 24 23.65 3.71 26.72
C ASP A 24 23.23 3.98 28.17
N LEU A 25 23.45 3.01 29.05
CA LEU A 25 23.19 3.18 30.48
C LEU A 25 24.04 4.30 31.11
N GLU A 26 25.35 4.34 30.81
CA GLU A 26 26.25 5.39 31.27
C GLU A 26 25.81 6.79 30.83
N LYS A 27 25.31 6.91 29.59
CA LYS A 27 24.87 8.17 29.01
C LYS A 27 23.39 8.51 29.30
N GLY A 28 22.67 7.64 29.97
CA GLY A 28 21.22 7.80 30.19
C GLY A 28 20.42 7.85 28.88
N SER A 29 20.90 7.15 27.85
CA SER A 29 20.28 7.13 26.50
C SER A 29 19.68 5.77 26.17
N LEU A 30 18.86 5.73 25.12
CA LEU A 30 18.35 4.53 24.49
C LEU A 30 18.58 4.60 22.99
N CYS A 31 18.90 3.47 22.37
CA CYS A 31 18.92 3.37 20.93
C CYS A 31 17.55 2.87 20.44
N VAL A 32 16.83 3.73 19.75
CA VAL A 32 15.51 3.45 19.17
C VAL A 32 15.67 3.13 17.68
N VAL A 33 15.24 1.94 17.28
CA VAL A 33 15.35 1.46 15.88
C VAL A 33 13.97 1.18 15.33
N ARG A 34 13.62 1.85 14.25
CA ARG A 34 12.38 1.61 13.50
C ARG A 34 12.55 0.40 12.59
N ARG A 35 11.52 -0.43 12.46
CA ARG A 35 11.51 -1.59 11.55
C ARG A 35 11.76 -1.15 10.10
N PHE A 36 11.11 -0.07 9.68
CA PHE A 36 11.31 0.51 8.35
C PHE A 36 11.23 2.02 8.41
N VAL A 37 11.75 2.66 7.39
CA VAL A 37 11.53 4.07 7.06
C VAL A 37 11.27 4.16 5.56
N ILE A 38 10.41 5.08 5.15
CA ILE A 38 10.16 5.33 3.72
C ILE A 38 11.36 6.13 3.21
N GLU A 39 12.04 5.57 2.21
CA GLU A 39 13.11 6.27 1.50
C GLU A 39 12.55 7.49 0.78
N LYS A 40 13.22 8.63 0.90
CA LYS A 40 12.85 9.86 0.21
C LYS A 40 13.67 9.98 -1.06
N GLU A 41 13.08 10.56 -2.08
CA GLU A 41 13.79 10.82 -3.33
C GLU A 41 15.05 11.67 -3.08
N GLY A 42 16.20 11.20 -3.55
CA GLY A 42 17.49 11.87 -3.35
C GLY A 42 18.09 11.73 -1.93
N GLU A 43 17.47 10.93 -1.05
CA GLU A 43 18.03 10.72 0.30
C GLU A 43 19.28 9.85 0.27
N SER A 44 20.32 10.27 1.00
CA SER A 44 21.52 9.44 1.15
C SER A 44 21.26 8.24 2.06
N GLU A 45 21.97 7.13 1.81
CA GLU A 45 21.92 5.94 2.68
C GLU A 45 22.26 6.29 4.14
N GLN A 46 23.13 7.26 4.36
CA GLN A 46 23.52 7.71 5.69
C GLN A 46 22.37 8.40 6.42
N ASP A 47 21.58 9.24 5.73
CA ASP A 47 20.44 9.94 6.33
C ASP A 47 19.28 8.98 6.56
N LEU A 48 19.06 8.03 5.65
CA LEU A 48 18.11 6.94 5.83
C LEU A 48 18.44 6.14 7.10
N ARG A 49 19.71 5.79 7.31
CA ARG A 49 20.18 5.09 8.52
C ARG A 49 19.95 5.91 9.79
N LYS A 50 20.20 7.22 9.77
CA LYS A 50 19.96 8.12 10.92
C LYS A 50 18.47 8.19 11.27
N ARG A 51 17.58 8.19 10.28
CA ARG A 51 16.13 8.16 10.51
C ARG A 51 15.65 6.80 11.04
N LYS A 52 16.30 5.72 10.60
CA LYS A 52 15.98 4.36 11.05
C LYS A 52 16.46 4.10 12.46
N LYS A 53 17.66 4.62 12.84
CA LYS A 53 18.31 4.36 14.13
C LYS A 53 18.65 5.67 14.82
N GLN A 54 18.08 5.93 15.98
CA GLN A 54 18.25 7.17 16.75
C GLN A 54 18.71 6.86 18.17
N PHE A 55 19.67 7.65 18.66
CA PHE A 55 20.08 7.63 20.06
C PHE A 55 19.42 8.81 20.77
N LEU A 56 18.61 8.56 21.77
CA LEU A 56 17.78 9.55 22.44
C LEU A 56 17.97 9.48 23.96
N PRO A 57 17.85 10.60 24.66
CA PRO A 57 17.72 10.59 26.12
C PRO A 57 16.60 9.64 26.53
N ARG A 58 16.82 8.87 27.59
CA ARG A 58 15.87 7.84 28.06
C ARG A 58 14.44 8.40 28.27
N ALA A 59 14.35 9.55 28.94
CA ALA A 59 13.07 10.19 29.21
C ALA A 59 12.32 10.56 27.92
N GLU A 60 13.03 11.14 26.95
CA GLU A 60 12.49 11.51 25.65
C GLU A 60 12.04 10.28 24.84
N ALA A 61 12.85 9.21 24.83
CA ALA A 61 12.53 7.98 24.13
C ALA A 61 11.23 7.35 24.68
N ILE A 62 11.06 7.34 26.00
CA ILE A 62 9.88 6.78 26.66
C ILE A 62 8.66 7.67 26.41
N ALA A 63 8.75 8.96 26.68
CA ALA A 63 7.62 9.89 26.52
C ALA A 63 7.15 10.00 25.05
N GLY A 64 8.10 9.97 24.12
CA GLY A 64 7.79 10.06 22.67
C GLY A 64 7.37 8.75 22.01
N MET A 65 7.32 7.61 22.72
CA MET A 65 7.04 6.31 22.08
C MET A 65 5.65 6.22 21.46
N PRO A 66 4.54 6.65 22.10
CA PRO A 66 3.23 6.63 21.48
C PRO A 66 3.20 7.38 20.15
N ALA A 67 3.69 8.62 20.13
CA ALA A 67 3.74 9.44 18.93
C ALA A 67 4.58 8.81 17.81
N ARG A 68 5.64 8.10 18.15
CA ARG A 68 6.49 7.37 17.16
C ARG A 68 5.75 6.19 16.55
N LEU A 69 4.94 5.48 17.33
CA LEU A 69 4.12 4.38 16.83
C LEU A 69 3.00 4.90 15.92
N ASP A 70 2.33 5.99 16.31
CA ASP A 70 1.30 6.64 15.49
C ASP A 70 1.87 7.16 14.16
N ALA A 71 3.03 7.80 14.19
CA ALA A 71 3.71 8.27 13.00
C ALA A 71 4.07 7.12 12.05
N LEU A 72 4.53 5.99 12.58
CA LEU A 72 4.85 4.80 11.79
C LEU A 72 3.60 4.19 11.16
N GLN A 73 2.49 4.13 11.90
CA GLN A 73 1.20 3.69 11.40
C GLN A 73 0.71 4.59 10.26
N GLN A 74 0.82 5.90 10.43
CA GLN A 74 0.44 6.87 9.41
C GLN A 74 1.30 6.76 8.15
N GLU A 75 2.62 6.62 8.28
CA GLU A 75 3.52 6.40 7.14
C GLU A 75 3.18 5.12 6.37
N LEU A 76 2.83 4.03 7.05
CA LEU A 76 2.39 2.79 6.40
C LEU A 76 1.11 3.01 5.59
N ARG A 77 0.15 3.73 6.17
CA ARG A 77 -1.11 4.07 5.51
C ARG A 77 -0.87 4.92 4.26
N GLU A 78 -0.08 5.98 4.39
CA GLU A 78 0.25 6.88 3.27
C GLU A 78 0.94 6.13 2.13
N ARG A 79 1.90 5.26 2.45
CA ARG A 79 2.56 4.40 1.45
C ARG A 79 1.56 3.49 0.73
N ALA A 80 0.64 2.87 1.45
CA ALA A 80 -0.37 2.00 0.87
C ALA A 80 -1.34 2.79 -0.03
N LEU A 81 -1.75 3.98 0.39
CA LEU A 81 -2.60 4.88 -0.40
C LEU A 81 -1.89 5.34 -1.69
N ALA A 82 -0.66 5.80 -1.59
CA ALA A 82 0.13 6.24 -2.74
C ALA A 82 0.33 5.10 -3.75
N MET A 83 0.60 3.87 -3.27
CA MET A 83 0.70 2.68 -4.13
C MET A 83 -0.64 2.37 -4.81
N ARG A 84 -1.75 2.43 -4.07
CA ARG A 84 -3.10 2.22 -4.63
C ARG A 84 -3.39 3.24 -5.73
N GLU A 85 -3.18 4.52 -5.47
CA GLU A 85 -3.42 5.59 -6.45
C GLU A 85 -2.55 5.41 -7.69
N LYS A 86 -1.26 5.15 -7.52
CA LYS A 86 -0.32 4.91 -8.62
C LYS A 86 -0.74 3.72 -9.48
N LYS A 87 -1.31 2.68 -8.90
CA LYS A 87 -1.71 1.44 -9.58
C LYS A 87 -3.19 1.40 -9.99
N THR A 88 -3.97 2.44 -9.76
CA THR A 88 -5.39 2.48 -10.14
C THR A 88 -5.59 3.33 -11.39
N ARG A 89 -6.45 2.86 -12.30
CA ARG A 89 -6.83 3.57 -13.53
C ARG A 89 -8.34 3.56 -13.69
N ILE A 90 -8.87 4.62 -14.32
CA ILE A 90 -10.23 4.65 -14.86
C ILE A 90 -10.11 4.23 -16.31
N ILE A 91 -10.86 3.22 -16.73
CA ILE A 91 -10.78 2.62 -18.05
C ILE A 91 -12.19 2.50 -18.62
N ASP A 92 -12.38 3.07 -19.81
CA ASP A 92 -13.70 3.21 -20.45
C ASP A 92 -13.89 2.30 -21.68
N ASN A 93 -12.84 1.58 -22.09
CA ASN A 93 -12.92 0.69 -23.24
C ASN A 93 -12.05 -0.56 -23.06
N LEU A 94 -12.38 -1.60 -23.83
CA LEU A 94 -11.73 -2.91 -23.71
C LEU A 94 -10.28 -2.89 -24.19
N ALA A 95 -9.92 -2.06 -25.17
CA ALA A 95 -8.56 -2.00 -25.70
C ALA A 95 -7.57 -1.45 -24.64
N ASP A 96 -7.95 -0.38 -23.93
CA ASP A 96 -7.17 0.16 -22.83
C ASP A 96 -7.10 -0.79 -21.64
N PHE A 97 -8.20 -1.51 -21.36
CA PHE A 97 -8.23 -2.56 -20.35
C PHE A 97 -7.24 -3.69 -20.66
N GLU A 98 -7.27 -4.16 -21.89
CA GLU A 98 -6.34 -5.19 -22.37
C GLU A 98 -4.89 -4.73 -22.28
N SER A 99 -4.59 -3.51 -22.72
CA SER A 99 -3.26 -2.91 -22.64
C SER A 99 -2.77 -2.80 -21.21
N PHE A 100 -3.64 -2.37 -20.29
CA PHE A 100 -3.31 -2.20 -18.88
C PHE A 100 -2.97 -3.51 -18.17
N PHE A 101 -3.71 -4.59 -18.49
CA PHE A 101 -3.50 -5.89 -17.84
C PHE A 101 -2.53 -6.82 -18.56
N LYS A 102 -2.13 -6.54 -19.80
CA LYS A 102 -1.06 -7.28 -20.50
C LYS A 102 0.34 -6.96 -19.95
N GLY A 103 0.53 -5.79 -19.35
CA GLY A 103 1.81 -5.35 -18.82
C GLY A 103 2.22 -6.08 -17.52
N GLU A 104 3.52 -6.07 -17.24
CA GLU A 104 4.04 -6.52 -15.95
C GLU A 104 3.58 -5.58 -14.83
N GLY A 105 2.90 -6.10 -13.86
CA GLY A 105 2.67 -5.38 -12.62
C GLY A 105 1.23 -5.11 -12.24
N GLY A 106 0.27 -5.36 -13.09
CA GLY A 106 -1.16 -5.31 -12.73
C GLY A 106 -1.55 -4.07 -11.93
N GLY A 107 -2.80 -3.98 -11.54
CA GLY A 107 -3.32 -2.87 -10.75
C GLY A 107 -4.81 -3.02 -10.58
N PHE A 108 -5.46 -1.90 -10.32
CA PHE A 108 -6.90 -1.80 -10.17
C PHE A 108 -7.48 -0.96 -11.31
N ALA A 109 -8.56 -1.44 -11.91
CA ALA A 109 -9.29 -0.72 -12.96
C ALA A 109 -10.72 -0.42 -12.51
N TRP A 110 -11.09 0.85 -12.51
CA TRP A 110 -12.47 1.30 -12.42
C TRP A 110 -13.11 1.19 -13.80
N VAL A 111 -14.02 0.25 -13.99
CA VAL A 111 -14.66 -0.02 -15.28
C VAL A 111 -16.18 -0.03 -15.15
N HIS A 112 -16.88 0.43 -16.17
CA HIS A 112 -18.32 0.23 -16.26
C HIS A 112 -18.66 -1.23 -16.55
N TRP A 113 -19.58 -1.78 -15.78
CA TRP A 113 -19.97 -3.19 -15.88
C TRP A 113 -21.48 -3.38 -15.89
N ALA A 114 -21.95 -4.12 -16.91
CA ALA A 114 -23.33 -4.58 -17.04
C ALA A 114 -23.36 -6.01 -17.60
N GLY A 115 -22.27 -6.77 -17.36
CA GLY A 115 -22.16 -8.16 -17.79
C GLY A 115 -22.77 -9.14 -16.79
N THR A 116 -22.97 -10.36 -17.26
CA THR A 116 -23.39 -11.51 -16.47
C THR A 116 -22.22 -12.18 -15.75
N HIS A 117 -22.49 -13.25 -15.01
CA HIS A 117 -21.43 -14.10 -14.42
C HIS A 117 -20.58 -14.79 -15.51
N GLU A 118 -21.20 -15.20 -16.62
CA GLU A 118 -20.48 -15.80 -17.76
C GLU A 118 -19.56 -14.79 -18.46
N ASP A 119 -19.97 -13.52 -18.49
CA ASP A 119 -19.12 -12.44 -18.98
C ASP A 119 -17.91 -12.21 -18.06
N GLU A 120 -18.09 -12.29 -16.73
CA GLU A 120 -16.99 -12.23 -15.75
C GLU A 120 -16.01 -13.41 -15.93
N ASP A 121 -16.53 -14.62 -16.12
CA ASP A 121 -15.72 -15.81 -16.45
C ASP A 121 -14.90 -15.61 -17.72
N THR A 122 -15.48 -14.94 -18.72
CA THR A 122 -14.78 -14.60 -19.96
C THR A 122 -13.62 -13.63 -19.69
N MET A 123 -13.85 -12.61 -18.85
CA MET A 123 -12.79 -11.68 -18.44
C MET A 123 -11.70 -12.39 -17.64
N ALA A 124 -12.08 -13.31 -16.75
CA ALA A 124 -11.13 -14.10 -15.96
C ALA A 124 -10.25 -14.99 -16.85
N LYS A 125 -10.83 -15.69 -17.81
CA LYS A 125 -10.08 -16.55 -18.74
C LYS A 125 -9.18 -15.80 -19.70
N ARG A 126 -9.63 -14.62 -20.17
CA ARG A 126 -8.92 -13.86 -21.20
C ARG A 126 -7.85 -12.92 -20.64
N TYR A 127 -8.09 -12.33 -19.47
CA TYR A 127 -7.26 -11.28 -18.90
C TYR A 127 -6.75 -11.60 -17.48
N GLU A 128 -7.10 -12.75 -16.92
CA GLU A 128 -6.78 -13.14 -15.54
C GLU A 128 -7.35 -12.15 -14.51
N THR A 129 -8.47 -11.51 -14.82
CA THR A 129 -9.08 -10.46 -13.99
C THR A 129 -10.43 -10.88 -13.45
N SER A 130 -10.78 -10.38 -12.28
CA SER A 130 -12.12 -10.53 -11.71
C SER A 130 -12.60 -9.24 -11.04
N ILE A 131 -13.90 -9.13 -10.83
CA ILE A 131 -14.50 -8.07 -10.02
C ILE A 131 -14.08 -8.26 -8.57
N ARG A 132 -13.44 -7.25 -7.99
CA ARG A 132 -13.01 -7.26 -6.58
C ARG A 132 -14.05 -6.70 -5.64
N CYS A 133 -14.76 -5.71 -6.09
CA CYS A 133 -15.90 -5.16 -5.37
C CYS A 133 -16.81 -4.37 -6.29
N ILE A 134 -18.07 -4.27 -5.89
CA ILE A 134 -19.03 -3.27 -6.32
C ILE A 134 -19.02 -2.21 -5.22
N PRO A 135 -18.44 -1.03 -5.47
CA PRO A 135 -18.23 -0.03 -4.43
C PRO A 135 -19.51 0.68 -4.05
N PHE A 136 -19.58 1.22 -2.85
CA PHE A 136 -20.58 2.21 -2.52
C PHE A 136 -20.29 3.52 -3.26
N GLU A 137 -21.32 4.30 -3.56
CA GLU A 137 -21.19 5.50 -4.39
C GLU A 137 -20.20 6.53 -3.84
N ASP A 138 -20.17 6.71 -2.52
CA ASP A 138 -19.25 7.59 -1.79
C ASP A 138 -17.79 7.15 -1.87
N GLN A 139 -17.53 5.87 -2.15
CA GLN A 139 -16.19 5.29 -2.28
C GLN A 139 -15.64 5.38 -3.71
N ILE A 140 -16.48 5.70 -4.69
CA ILE A 140 -16.05 5.88 -6.07
C ILE A 140 -15.37 7.25 -6.20
N PRO A 141 -14.14 7.33 -6.74
CA PRO A 141 -13.50 8.62 -7.03
C PRO A 141 -14.41 9.50 -7.89
N ALA A 142 -14.47 10.79 -7.62
CA ALA A 142 -15.36 11.71 -8.33
C ALA A 142 -15.25 11.62 -9.86
N ALA A 143 -14.03 11.45 -10.36
CA ALA A 143 -13.77 11.28 -11.80
C ALA A 143 -14.27 9.94 -12.38
N ALA A 144 -14.62 8.97 -11.52
CA ALA A 144 -15.10 7.65 -11.94
C ALA A 144 -16.62 7.47 -11.70
N ARG A 145 -17.31 8.49 -11.19
CA ARG A 145 -18.76 8.45 -10.92
C ARG A 145 -19.59 8.65 -12.19
N GLY A 146 -20.83 8.24 -12.11
CA GLY A 146 -21.83 8.43 -13.16
C GLY A 146 -22.08 7.16 -13.99
N ALA A 147 -23.05 7.26 -14.87
CA ALA A 147 -23.40 6.21 -15.81
C ALA A 147 -22.44 6.20 -17.00
N GLY A 148 -22.31 5.05 -17.63
CA GLY A 148 -21.47 4.86 -18.82
C GLY A 148 -21.81 3.58 -19.57
N THR A 149 -20.84 3.03 -20.26
CA THR A 149 -21.01 1.85 -21.12
C THR A 149 -20.12 0.71 -20.63
N CYS A 150 -20.67 -0.48 -20.47
CA CYS A 150 -19.93 -1.68 -20.11
C CYS A 150 -18.80 -1.94 -21.11
N ILE A 151 -17.59 -2.11 -20.62
CA ILE A 151 -16.39 -2.27 -21.45
C ILE A 151 -16.40 -3.55 -22.30
N LEU A 152 -17.15 -4.58 -21.89
CA LEU A 152 -17.23 -5.86 -22.59
C LEU A 152 -18.47 -5.95 -23.48
N THR A 153 -19.66 -5.66 -22.94
CA THR A 153 -20.94 -5.90 -23.64
C THR A 153 -21.43 -4.71 -24.45
N GLY A 154 -20.89 -3.50 -24.20
CA GLY A 154 -21.40 -2.27 -24.81
C GLY A 154 -22.76 -1.80 -24.28
N GLN A 155 -23.33 -2.48 -23.30
CA GLN A 155 -24.62 -2.12 -22.69
C GLN A 155 -24.49 -0.94 -21.73
N PRO A 156 -25.56 -0.15 -21.53
CA PRO A 156 -25.57 0.89 -20.51
C PRO A 156 -25.26 0.33 -19.12
N SER A 157 -24.44 1.04 -18.36
CA SER A 157 -24.06 0.69 -16.99
C SER A 157 -24.27 1.88 -16.07
N ALA A 158 -24.97 1.67 -14.95
CA ALA A 158 -25.26 2.71 -13.99
C ALA A 158 -24.03 3.09 -13.13
N GLN A 159 -23.12 2.15 -12.92
CA GLN A 159 -21.97 2.35 -12.05
C GLN A 159 -20.74 1.55 -12.48
N ARG A 160 -19.61 1.92 -11.93
CA ARG A 160 -18.37 1.19 -12.11
C ARG A 160 -18.19 0.11 -11.04
N VAL A 161 -17.46 -0.92 -11.41
CA VAL A 161 -16.89 -1.92 -10.50
C VAL A 161 -15.38 -1.77 -10.47
N LEU A 162 -14.75 -2.34 -9.45
CA LEU A 162 -13.30 -2.41 -9.37
C LEU A 162 -12.83 -3.79 -9.80
N MET A 163 -12.03 -3.85 -10.85
CA MET A 163 -11.43 -5.09 -11.35
C MET A 163 -9.92 -5.11 -11.11
N ALA A 164 -9.37 -6.30 -10.89
CA ALA A 164 -7.93 -6.52 -10.78
C ALA A 164 -7.59 -7.96 -11.21
N LYS A 165 -6.29 -8.21 -11.50
CA LYS A 165 -5.82 -9.59 -11.73
C LYS A 165 -6.08 -10.46 -10.51
N ALA A 166 -6.51 -11.70 -10.75
CA ALA A 166 -6.47 -12.77 -9.77
C ALA A 166 -5.01 -13.20 -9.52
N TYR A 167 -4.73 -13.75 -8.36
CA TYR A 167 -3.42 -14.34 -8.04
C TYR A 167 -3.28 -15.69 -8.73
#